data_2ebbb43281844151f2675399d50b9532
#
_entry.id   2ebbb43281844151f2675399d50b9532
#
_cell.length_a   1.000
_cell.length_b   1.000
_cell.length_c   1.000
_cell.angle_alpha   90.00
_cell.angle_beta   90.00
_cell.angle_gamma   90.00
#
_symmetry.space_group_name_H-M   'P 1'
#
loop_
_entity.id
_entity.type
_entity.pdbx_description
1 polymer ?
#
loop_
_entity_poly.entity_id
_entity_poly.type
_entity_poly.pdbx_seq_one_letter_code
_entity_poly.pdbx_strand_id
1 'polypeptide(L)'
;MKTDELHPQPLPFRIRKIGHVVLRARDLQRFVAFYTQVLGFRVSDTYPEAMVPGGMVFMRCNADHHGIALVGGMPAPSAGGELHHLAFEVDTLDEVFHARRRLREQGVAITFEGRRRAGAQIAVEFQDPDGHQLEIYWGLDQLGDEEAARPSGEWRWAHTLEEALVNPPPGQTPRLSDPALLEAGKDARP
;
A
#
# COMPACT_ATOMS: atom_id res chain seq x y z
N MET A 1 -13.87 5.59 -22.15
CA MET A 1 -14.91 6.18 -21.29
C MET A 1 -14.49 7.61 -21.03
N LYS A 2 -15.31 8.60 -21.35
CA LYS A 2 -14.99 10.00 -21.07
C LYS A 2 -15.31 10.29 -19.61
N THR A 3 -14.35 10.79 -18.87
CA THR A 3 -14.49 11.07 -17.42
C THR A 3 -15.48 12.19 -17.11
N ASP A 4 -15.69 13.10 -18.04
CA ASP A 4 -16.59 14.26 -17.91
C ASP A 4 -18.08 13.91 -17.73
N GLU A 5 -18.45 12.64 -17.99
CA GLU A 5 -19.84 12.15 -17.84
C GLU A 5 -20.08 11.43 -16.50
N LEU A 6 -19.07 11.37 -15.62
CA LEU A 6 -19.11 10.57 -14.38
C LEU A 6 -19.27 11.42 -13.11
N HIS A 7 -19.92 12.58 -13.21
CA HIS A 7 -20.22 13.37 -12.03
C HIS A 7 -21.25 12.64 -11.15
N PRO A 8 -20.95 12.41 -9.86
CA PRO A 8 -21.88 11.76 -8.98
C PRO A 8 -23.12 12.62 -8.79
N GLN A 9 -24.31 12.00 -8.85
CA GLN A 9 -25.55 12.66 -8.47
C GLN A 9 -25.52 12.94 -6.96
N PRO A 10 -26.15 14.04 -6.48
CA PRO A 10 -26.27 14.30 -5.06
C PRO A 10 -26.93 13.13 -4.35
N LEU A 11 -26.27 12.54 -3.36
CA LEU A 11 -26.78 11.45 -2.56
C LEU A 11 -27.13 11.94 -1.14
N PRO A 12 -28.10 11.30 -0.44
CA PRO A 12 -28.45 11.67 0.92
C PRO A 12 -27.41 11.26 1.97
N PHE A 13 -26.25 10.76 1.54
CA PHE A 13 -25.12 10.36 2.40
C PHE A 13 -23.80 10.64 1.67
N ARG A 14 -22.71 10.72 2.45
CA ARG A 14 -21.34 10.88 1.94
C ARG A 14 -20.46 9.76 2.48
N ILE A 15 -19.78 9.04 1.58
CA ILE A 15 -18.73 8.10 1.97
C ILE A 15 -17.51 8.92 2.44
N ARG A 16 -17.08 8.68 3.68
CA ARG A 16 -15.98 9.41 4.30
C ARG A 16 -14.60 8.83 3.96
N LYS A 17 -14.48 7.50 4.02
CA LYS A 17 -13.23 6.76 3.74
C LYS A 17 -13.52 5.30 3.45
N ILE A 18 -12.57 4.59 2.88
CA ILE A 18 -12.54 3.13 2.91
C ILE A 18 -12.21 2.72 4.35
N GLY A 19 -13.15 2.10 5.07
CA GLY A 19 -13.02 1.82 6.49
C GLY A 19 -12.06 0.68 6.79
N HIS A 20 -12.26 -0.47 6.16
CA HIS A 20 -11.41 -1.66 6.33
C HIS A 20 -11.53 -2.60 5.12
N VAL A 21 -10.58 -3.52 5.04
CA VAL A 21 -10.56 -4.63 4.09
C VAL A 21 -10.46 -5.94 4.86
N VAL A 22 -11.15 -6.98 4.37
CA VAL A 22 -11.05 -8.34 4.93
C VAL A 22 -10.38 -9.24 3.90
N LEU A 23 -9.24 -9.83 4.28
CA LEU A 23 -8.49 -10.77 3.47
C LEU A 23 -8.67 -12.19 3.98
N ARG A 24 -8.70 -13.15 3.08
CA ARG A 24 -8.66 -14.57 3.43
C ARG A 24 -7.23 -15.06 3.48
N ALA A 25 -6.89 -15.81 4.53
CA ALA A 25 -5.56 -16.35 4.77
C ALA A 25 -5.58 -17.88 4.81
N ARG A 26 -4.60 -18.54 4.21
CA ARG A 26 -4.41 -20.00 4.36
C ARG A 26 -3.86 -20.33 5.73
N ASP A 27 -2.84 -19.62 6.13
CA ASP A 27 -2.19 -19.71 7.43
C ASP A 27 -2.34 -18.38 8.16
N LEU A 28 -3.35 -18.30 9.04
CA LEU A 28 -3.68 -17.09 9.77
C LEU A 28 -2.51 -16.63 10.68
N GLN A 29 -1.74 -17.58 11.27
CA GLN A 29 -0.62 -17.22 12.14
C GLN A 29 0.52 -16.59 11.34
N ARG A 30 0.84 -17.16 10.17
CA ARG A 30 1.86 -16.63 9.26
C ARG A 30 1.49 -15.21 8.78
N PHE A 31 0.20 -14.99 8.47
CA PHE A 31 -0.29 -13.66 8.10
C PHE A 31 -0.17 -12.66 9.24
N VAL A 32 -0.65 -13.02 10.42
CA VAL A 32 -0.53 -12.17 11.61
C VAL A 32 0.94 -11.83 11.87
N ALA A 33 1.85 -12.79 11.80
CA ALA A 33 3.27 -12.54 11.95
C ALA A 33 3.80 -11.55 10.89
N PHE A 34 3.42 -11.73 9.62
CA PHE A 34 3.82 -10.81 8.55
C PHE A 34 3.31 -9.38 8.80
N TYR A 35 2.01 -9.21 9.02
CA TYR A 35 1.43 -7.87 9.21
C TYR A 35 1.94 -7.19 10.50
N THR A 36 2.22 -7.95 11.57
CA THR A 36 2.74 -7.36 12.81
C THR A 36 4.25 -7.11 12.76
N GLN A 37 5.05 -8.06 12.29
CA GLN A 37 6.51 -8.01 12.39
C GLN A 37 7.16 -7.29 11.21
N VAL A 38 6.58 -7.39 10.01
CA VAL A 38 7.10 -6.73 8.80
C VAL A 38 6.49 -5.34 8.64
N LEU A 39 5.16 -5.24 8.74
CA LEU A 39 4.42 -4.01 8.45
C LEU A 39 4.07 -3.17 9.70
N GLY A 40 4.28 -3.69 10.92
CA GLY A 40 4.07 -2.94 12.15
C GLY A 40 2.60 -2.78 12.58
N PHE A 41 1.69 -3.53 12.03
CA PHE A 41 0.30 -3.53 12.47
C PHE A 41 0.17 -4.06 13.91
N ARG A 42 -0.87 -3.63 14.61
CA ARG A 42 -1.22 -4.10 15.95
C ARG A 42 -2.50 -4.90 15.91
N VAL A 43 -2.52 -6.07 16.55
CA VAL A 43 -3.76 -6.83 16.75
C VAL A 43 -4.66 -6.06 17.72
N SER A 44 -5.90 -5.85 17.32
CA SER A 44 -6.93 -5.20 18.14
C SER A 44 -7.86 -6.21 18.76
N ASP A 45 -8.22 -7.27 18.02
CA ASP A 45 -9.13 -8.30 18.49
C ASP A 45 -8.93 -9.61 17.72
N THR A 46 -9.44 -10.73 18.28
CA THR A 46 -9.38 -12.06 17.68
C THR A 46 -10.67 -12.82 17.92
N TYR A 47 -11.17 -13.51 16.89
CA TYR A 47 -12.27 -14.46 17.01
C TYR A 47 -11.72 -15.88 16.84
N PRO A 48 -12.00 -16.75 17.82
CA PRO A 48 -11.59 -18.15 17.75
C PRO A 48 -12.38 -18.90 16.66
N GLU A 49 -11.86 -20.06 16.27
CA GLU A 49 -12.48 -20.91 15.27
C GLU A 49 -13.93 -21.34 15.63
N ALA A 50 -14.24 -21.40 16.93
CA ALA A 50 -15.58 -21.67 17.39
C ALA A 50 -16.61 -20.57 17.04
N MET A 51 -16.14 -19.32 16.81
CA MET A 51 -16.97 -18.18 16.40
C MET A 51 -16.97 -17.98 14.89
N VAL A 52 -15.80 -18.10 14.28
CA VAL A 52 -15.60 -17.93 12.83
C VAL A 52 -14.76 -19.11 12.33
N PRO A 53 -15.26 -19.95 11.42
CA PRO A 53 -14.50 -21.04 10.87
C PRO A 53 -13.15 -20.57 10.30
N GLY A 54 -12.06 -21.17 10.79
CA GLY A 54 -10.70 -20.75 10.46
C GLY A 54 -10.14 -19.63 11.33
N GLY A 55 -10.95 -19.07 12.23
CA GLY A 55 -10.57 -17.92 13.07
C GLY A 55 -10.58 -16.58 12.32
N MET A 56 -10.54 -15.47 13.06
CA MET A 56 -10.44 -14.13 12.50
C MET A 56 -9.60 -13.24 13.40
N VAL A 57 -8.79 -12.38 12.80
CA VAL A 57 -7.93 -11.40 13.51
C VAL A 57 -8.15 -10.01 12.93
N PHE A 58 -8.36 -9.04 13.80
CA PHE A 58 -8.54 -7.64 13.48
C PHE A 58 -7.26 -6.87 13.78
N MET A 59 -6.80 -6.05 12.84
CA MET A 59 -5.49 -5.39 12.92
C MET A 59 -5.60 -3.94 12.50
N ARG A 60 -4.81 -3.09 13.18
CA ARG A 60 -4.80 -1.63 12.95
C ARG A 60 -3.39 -1.09 12.75
N CYS A 61 -3.28 -0.03 11.94
CA CYS A 61 -2.08 0.81 11.79
C CYS A 61 -2.27 2.23 12.36
N ASN A 62 -3.50 2.61 12.71
CA ASN A 62 -3.86 3.92 13.23
C ASN A 62 -4.80 3.80 14.44
N ALA A 63 -5.58 4.85 14.76
CA ALA A 63 -6.53 4.88 15.88
C ALA A 63 -7.85 4.12 15.62
N ASP A 64 -8.15 3.73 14.38
CA ASP A 64 -9.32 2.90 14.10
C ASP A 64 -9.16 1.52 14.74
N HIS A 65 -10.26 0.88 15.12
CA HIS A 65 -10.21 -0.46 15.69
C HIS A 65 -9.53 -1.46 14.75
N HIS A 66 -9.78 -1.36 13.44
CA HIS A 66 -9.10 -2.15 12.42
C HIS A 66 -9.19 -1.47 11.04
N GLY A 67 -8.13 -1.58 10.27
CA GLY A 67 -8.10 -1.26 8.85
C GLY A 67 -8.02 -2.53 8.01
N ILE A 68 -7.46 -3.60 8.59
CA ILE A 68 -7.42 -4.94 8.00
C ILE A 68 -8.00 -5.96 8.97
N ALA A 69 -8.76 -6.91 8.44
CA ALA A 69 -9.11 -8.13 9.14
C ALA A 69 -8.67 -9.34 8.31
N LEU A 70 -8.24 -10.39 9.00
CA LEU A 70 -7.79 -11.63 8.40
C LEU A 70 -8.75 -12.75 8.81
N VAL A 71 -9.29 -13.51 7.85
CA VAL A 71 -10.10 -14.70 8.08
C VAL A 71 -9.32 -15.91 7.61
N GLY A 72 -9.14 -16.87 8.51
CA GLY A 72 -8.45 -18.14 8.19
C GLY A 72 -9.30 -19.12 7.38
N GLY A 73 -8.74 -20.31 7.15
CA GLY A 73 -9.46 -21.42 6.53
C GLY A 73 -9.59 -21.36 5.01
N MET A 74 -8.74 -20.60 4.32
CA MET A 74 -8.70 -20.62 2.87
C MET A 74 -8.04 -21.91 2.37
N PRO A 75 -8.73 -22.75 1.57
CA PRO A 75 -8.22 -24.09 1.21
C PRO A 75 -7.09 -24.07 0.16
N ALA A 76 -6.98 -22.99 -0.61
CA ALA A 76 -5.98 -22.84 -1.68
C ALA A 76 -5.53 -21.38 -1.80
N PRO A 77 -4.38 -21.11 -2.46
CA PRO A 77 -4.01 -19.75 -2.81
C PRO A 77 -5.15 -19.06 -3.56
N SER A 78 -5.31 -17.74 -3.37
CA SER A 78 -6.22 -16.96 -4.21
C SER A 78 -5.84 -17.18 -5.67
N ALA A 79 -6.80 -17.53 -6.51
CA ALA A 79 -6.57 -17.62 -7.94
C ALA A 79 -6.25 -16.23 -8.55
N GLY A 80 -6.30 -15.19 -7.73
CA GLY A 80 -6.10 -13.79 -8.12
C GLY A 80 -7.27 -13.26 -8.93
N GLY A 81 -7.42 -11.98 -8.99
CA GLY A 81 -8.21 -11.36 -10.03
C GLY A 81 -9.16 -10.25 -9.61
N GLU A 82 -9.76 -10.33 -8.46
CA GLU A 82 -10.74 -9.31 -8.04
C GLU A 82 -10.10 -8.18 -7.23
N LEU A 83 -9.15 -8.51 -6.34
CA LEU A 83 -8.34 -7.53 -5.63
C LEU A 83 -7.01 -7.37 -6.36
N HIS A 84 -6.79 -6.23 -7.01
CA HIS A 84 -5.52 -5.96 -7.69
C HIS A 84 -4.41 -5.70 -6.67
N HIS A 85 -4.59 -4.76 -5.75
CA HIS A 85 -3.65 -4.48 -4.65
C HIS A 85 -4.31 -3.68 -3.52
N LEU A 86 -3.61 -3.63 -2.38
CA LEU A 86 -3.85 -2.71 -1.28
C LEU A 86 -2.67 -1.77 -1.15
N ALA A 87 -2.94 -0.48 -1.04
CA ALA A 87 -1.93 0.55 -0.87
C ALA A 87 -2.04 1.22 0.50
N PHE A 88 -0.89 1.38 1.17
CA PHE A 88 -0.73 2.02 2.47
C PHE A 88 0.05 3.31 2.31
N GLU A 89 -0.55 4.42 2.71
CA GLU A 89 0.12 5.72 2.71
C GLU A 89 1.01 5.86 3.95
N VAL A 90 2.20 6.44 3.73
CA VAL A 90 3.11 6.87 4.78
C VAL A 90 3.31 8.38 4.75
N ASP A 91 3.69 8.97 5.88
CA ASP A 91 3.75 10.42 6.04
C ASP A 91 4.92 11.08 5.29
N THR A 92 6.02 10.35 5.11
CA THR A 92 7.26 10.88 4.53
C THR A 92 7.84 9.96 3.46
N LEU A 93 8.58 10.54 2.51
CA LEU A 93 9.30 9.77 1.51
C LEU A 93 10.42 8.90 2.13
N ASP A 94 11.04 9.35 3.22
CA ASP A 94 12.03 8.56 3.97
C ASP A 94 11.45 7.23 4.43
N GLU A 95 10.16 7.19 4.82
CA GLU A 95 9.49 5.96 5.22
C GLU A 95 9.31 4.97 4.08
N VAL A 96 9.14 5.43 2.83
CA VAL A 96 9.14 4.53 1.66
C VAL A 96 10.51 3.86 1.50
N PHE A 97 11.61 4.60 1.67
CA PHE A 97 12.97 4.06 1.63
C PHE A 97 13.24 3.11 2.80
N HIS A 98 12.76 3.43 4.00
CA HIS A 98 12.81 2.54 5.15
C HIS A 98 12.00 1.26 4.94
N ALA A 99 10.80 1.37 4.36
CA ALA A 99 9.98 0.22 3.99
C ALA A 99 10.71 -0.69 3.00
N ARG A 100 11.30 -0.14 1.93
CA ARG A 100 12.13 -0.88 0.99
C ARG A 100 13.23 -1.68 1.69
N ARG A 101 14.01 -1.02 2.56
CA ARG A 101 15.07 -1.66 3.34
C ARG A 101 14.51 -2.77 4.22
N ARG A 102 13.45 -2.48 4.97
CA ARG A 102 12.81 -3.45 5.86
C ARG A 102 12.32 -4.69 5.12
N LEU A 103 11.66 -4.53 3.99
CA LEU A 103 11.18 -5.64 3.16
C LEU A 103 12.35 -6.53 2.72
N ARG A 104 13.46 -5.93 2.25
CA ARG A 104 14.67 -6.67 1.85
C ARG A 104 15.30 -7.43 3.03
N GLU A 105 15.44 -6.79 4.21
CA GLU A 105 15.94 -7.42 5.44
C GLU A 105 15.10 -8.62 5.88
N GLN A 106 13.80 -8.58 5.62
CA GLN A 106 12.86 -9.66 5.94
C GLN A 106 12.72 -10.69 4.80
N GLY A 107 13.51 -10.58 3.74
CA GLY A 107 13.44 -11.50 2.60
C GLY A 107 12.15 -11.40 1.78
N VAL A 108 11.42 -10.28 1.87
CA VAL A 108 10.21 -10.05 1.08
C VAL A 108 10.62 -9.53 -0.29
N ALA A 109 10.17 -10.24 -1.35
CA ALA A 109 10.46 -9.82 -2.72
C ALA A 109 9.68 -8.56 -3.08
N ILE A 110 10.40 -7.52 -3.52
CA ILE A 110 9.83 -6.30 -4.08
C ILE A 110 9.51 -6.55 -5.55
N THR A 111 8.28 -6.34 -5.94
CA THR A 111 7.77 -6.55 -7.31
C THR A 111 7.90 -5.31 -8.19
N PHE A 112 7.89 -4.13 -7.55
CA PHE A 112 8.13 -2.85 -8.21
C PHE A 112 8.61 -1.83 -7.16
N GLU A 113 9.45 -0.89 -7.58
CA GLU A 113 9.79 0.32 -6.82
C GLU A 113 9.89 1.51 -7.78
N GLY A 114 9.50 2.70 -7.32
CA GLY A 114 9.56 3.91 -8.15
C GLY A 114 8.26 4.69 -8.21
N ARG A 115 7.95 5.23 -9.38
CA ARG A 115 6.71 5.97 -9.64
C ARG A 115 5.99 5.40 -10.84
N ARG A 116 4.71 5.07 -10.65
CA ARG A 116 3.82 4.80 -11.77
C ARG A 116 3.33 6.13 -12.38
N ARG A 117 2.25 6.14 -13.12
CA ARG A 117 1.83 7.31 -13.92
C ARG A 117 0.83 8.19 -13.19
N ALA A 118 -0.41 7.71 -13.04
CA ALA A 118 -1.49 8.46 -12.43
C ALA A 118 -1.27 8.64 -10.92
N GLY A 119 -1.62 9.82 -10.40
CA GLY A 119 -1.52 10.12 -8.97
C GLY A 119 -0.11 10.46 -8.47
N ALA A 120 0.93 10.24 -9.27
CA ALA A 120 2.33 10.64 -9.03
C ALA A 120 3.00 10.07 -7.77
N GLN A 121 2.35 9.16 -7.01
CA GLN A 121 2.92 8.58 -5.80
C GLN A 121 4.24 7.84 -6.07
N ILE A 122 5.14 7.89 -5.11
CA ILE A 122 6.39 7.12 -5.08
C ILE A 122 6.19 5.94 -4.14
N ALA A 123 6.47 4.72 -4.62
CA ALA A 123 6.04 3.51 -3.95
C ALA A 123 7.04 2.36 -4.00
N VAL A 124 6.84 1.40 -3.09
CA VAL A 124 7.37 0.03 -3.18
C VAL A 124 6.20 -0.94 -3.17
N GLU A 125 6.18 -1.88 -4.12
CA GLU A 125 5.16 -2.91 -4.25
C GLU A 125 5.77 -4.28 -3.93
N PHE A 126 5.01 -5.11 -3.21
CA PHE A 126 5.45 -6.42 -2.75
C PHE A 126 4.24 -7.33 -2.52
N GLN A 127 4.48 -8.58 -2.15
CA GLN A 127 3.41 -9.52 -1.87
C GLN A 127 3.41 -9.97 -0.41
N ASP A 128 2.23 -10.17 0.13
CA ASP A 128 2.05 -10.85 1.39
C ASP A 128 2.25 -12.39 1.26
N PRO A 129 2.17 -13.17 2.35
CA PRO A 129 2.45 -14.61 2.30
C PRO A 129 1.57 -15.45 1.38
N ASP A 130 0.39 -15.01 1.01
CA ASP A 130 -0.50 -15.71 0.07
C ASP A 130 -0.54 -15.09 -1.34
N GLY A 131 0.28 -14.04 -1.56
CA GLY A 131 0.44 -13.42 -2.87
C GLY A 131 -0.50 -12.24 -3.13
N HIS A 132 -1.18 -11.70 -2.10
CA HIS A 132 -1.89 -10.44 -2.29
C HIS A 132 -0.87 -9.33 -2.56
N GLN A 133 -1.11 -8.56 -3.61
CA GLN A 133 -0.25 -7.43 -3.95
C GLN A 133 -0.49 -6.29 -2.97
N LEU A 134 0.59 -5.79 -2.39
CA LEU A 134 0.61 -4.69 -1.44
C LEU A 134 1.50 -3.56 -1.97
N GLU A 135 1.21 -2.34 -1.54
CA GLU A 135 1.97 -1.14 -1.88
C GLU A 135 2.15 -0.29 -0.62
N ILE A 136 3.36 0.25 -0.40
CA ILE A 136 3.61 1.34 0.54
C ILE A 136 4.03 2.55 -0.28
N TYR A 137 3.33 3.68 -0.14
CA TYR A 137 3.55 4.86 -0.97
C TYR A 137 3.54 6.16 -0.18
N TRP A 138 4.12 7.19 -0.80
CA TRP A 138 4.09 8.59 -0.40
C TRP A 138 3.78 9.49 -1.58
N GLY A 139 3.11 10.62 -1.30
CA GLY A 139 3.01 11.76 -2.23
C GLY A 139 1.97 11.59 -3.34
N LEU A 140 0.84 10.92 -3.03
CA LEU A 140 -0.31 10.87 -3.92
C LEU A 140 -0.88 12.27 -4.13
N ASP A 141 -1.13 12.65 -5.39
CA ASP A 141 -1.79 13.91 -5.74
C ASP A 141 -3.12 14.03 -4.98
N GLN A 142 -3.30 15.13 -4.27
CA GLN A 142 -4.55 15.47 -3.59
C GLN A 142 -5.35 16.40 -4.49
N LEU A 143 -6.61 16.05 -4.73
CA LEU A 143 -7.50 16.83 -5.59
C LEU A 143 -8.61 17.45 -4.76
N GLY A 144 -8.73 18.77 -4.80
CA GLY A 144 -9.89 19.47 -4.27
C GLY A 144 -11.15 19.20 -5.11
N ASP A 145 -12.31 19.64 -4.61
CA ASP A 145 -13.61 19.37 -5.25
C ASP A 145 -13.71 19.92 -6.69
N GLU A 146 -12.92 20.95 -7.06
CA GLU A 146 -12.92 21.61 -8.37
C GLU A 146 -11.61 21.40 -9.15
N GLU A 147 -10.65 20.62 -8.62
CA GLU A 147 -9.36 20.42 -9.24
C GLU A 147 -9.37 19.23 -10.19
N ALA A 148 -8.86 19.42 -11.39
CA ALA A 148 -8.67 18.37 -12.35
C ALA A 148 -7.43 17.52 -12.01
N ALA A 149 -7.51 16.23 -12.27
CA ALA A 149 -6.35 15.35 -12.17
C ALA A 149 -5.24 15.79 -13.14
N ARG A 150 -4.00 15.53 -12.76
CA ARG A 150 -2.80 15.81 -13.56
C ARG A 150 -2.96 15.26 -14.98
N PRO A 151 -2.75 16.09 -16.02
CA PRO A 151 -2.84 15.63 -17.39
C PRO A 151 -1.76 14.59 -17.71
N SER A 152 -2.09 13.62 -18.56
CA SER A 152 -1.18 12.50 -18.88
C SER A 152 0.17 12.93 -19.49
N GLY A 153 0.24 14.10 -20.12
CA GLY A 153 1.50 14.67 -20.63
C GLY A 153 2.50 15.07 -19.54
N GLU A 154 2.02 15.24 -18.32
CA GLU A 154 2.84 15.57 -17.14
C GLU A 154 3.24 14.35 -16.31
N TRP A 155 2.72 13.19 -16.63
CA TRP A 155 3.13 11.97 -15.93
C TRP A 155 4.62 11.70 -16.10
N ARG A 156 5.26 11.27 -15.02
CA ARG A 156 6.68 10.89 -15.02
C ARG A 156 6.80 9.49 -14.44
N TRP A 157 7.13 8.56 -15.31
CA TRP A 157 7.45 7.20 -14.90
C TRP A 157 8.86 7.17 -14.27
N ALA A 158 9.03 6.33 -13.25
CA ALA A 158 10.34 6.02 -12.65
C ALA A 158 10.37 4.55 -12.23
N HIS A 159 11.46 3.87 -12.52
CA HIS A 159 11.62 2.43 -12.26
C HIS A 159 12.40 2.14 -10.98
N THR A 160 12.91 3.18 -10.31
CA THR A 160 13.56 3.11 -9.00
C THR A 160 13.12 4.28 -8.14
N LEU A 161 13.31 4.16 -6.81
CA LEU A 161 13.04 5.26 -5.89
C LEU A 161 13.99 6.44 -6.17
N GLU A 162 15.24 6.16 -6.52
CA GLU A 162 16.27 7.16 -6.86
C GLU A 162 15.88 7.94 -8.12
N GLU A 163 15.42 7.25 -9.16
CA GLU A 163 14.92 7.89 -10.37
C GLU A 163 13.68 8.76 -10.08
N ALA A 164 12.79 8.30 -9.22
CA ALA A 164 11.60 9.04 -8.82
C ALA A 164 11.93 10.37 -8.13
N LEU A 165 13.04 10.43 -7.38
CA LEU A 165 13.53 11.64 -6.73
C LEU A 165 14.01 12.70 -7.73
N VAL A 166 14.76 12.28 -8.75
CA VAL A 166 15.44 13.22 -9.68
C VAL A 166 14.56 13.59 -10.89
N ASN A 167 13.44 12.88 -11.10
CA ASN A 167 12.53 13.12 -12.21
C ASN A 167 11.08 13.30 -11.69
N PRO A 168 10.79 14.33 -10.88
CA PRO A 168 9.44 14.58 -10.39
C PRO A 168 8.53 15.14 -11.48
N PRO A 169 7.21 14.87 -11.43
CA PRO A 169 6.25 15.61 -12.23
C PRO A 169 6.13 17.06 -11.76
N PRO A 170 5.62 17.97 -12.60
CA PRO A 170 5.41 19.36 -12.21
C PRO A 170 4.62 19.47 -10.88
N GLY A 171 5.06 20.34 -9.99
CA GLY A 171 4.41 20.58 -8.70
C GLY A 171 4.75 19.58 -7.59
N GLN A 172 5.36 18.43 -7.89
CA GLN A 172 5.88 17.54 -6.87
C GLN A 172 7.35 17.85 -6.58
N THR A 173 7.73 17.95 -5.30
CA THR A 173 9.11 18.22 -4.85
C THR A 173 9.56 17.14 -3.86
N PRO A 174 9.84 15.91 -4.31
CA PRO A 174 10.25 14.84 -3.43
C PRO A 174 11.61 15.15 -2.81
N ARG A 175 11.73 14.99 -1.50
CA ARG A 175 12.98 15.22 -0.76
C ARG A 175 13.10 14.18 0.33
N LEU A 176 14.31 13.68 0.52
CA LEU A 176 14.66 12.90 1.70
C LEU A 176 15.15 13.84 2.80
N SER A 177 14.69 13.60 4.01
CA SER A 177 15.22 14.26 5.21
C SER A 177 16.57 13.65 5.59
N ASP A 178 16.75 12.34 5.32
CA ASP A 178 18.02 11.63 5.51
C ASP A 178 18.63 11.22 4.16
N PRO A 179 19.61 11.99 3.63
CA PRO A 179 20.30 11.67 2.37
C PRO A 179 21.05 10.33 2.38
N ALA A 180 21.41 9.79 3.56
CA ALA A 180 22.10 8.49 3.67
C ALA A 180 21.25 7.32 3.15
N LEU A 181 19.94 7.49 3.06
CA LEU A 181 19.02 6.49 2.49
C LEU A 181 19.27 6.21 1.01
N LEU A 182 19.90 7.15 0.27
CA LEU A 182 20.30 6.94 -1.12
C LEU A 182 21.51 6.00 -1.26
N GLU A 183 22.42 6.02 -0.29
CA GLU A 183 23.66 5.22 -0.34
C GLU A 183 23.39 3.76 0.01
N ALA A 184 22.50 3.51 0.95
CA ALA A 184 22.09 2.16 1.35
C ALA A 184 21.43 1.35 0.21
N GLY A 185 20.99 1.98 -0.86
CA GLY A 185 20.41 1.34 -2.04
C GLY A 185 21.42 0.82 -3.07
N LYS A 186 22.67 1.28 -3.01
CA LYS A 186 23.71 0.93 -4.00
C LYS A 186 24.35 -0.43 -3.75
N ASP A 187 24.36 -0.89 -2.50
CA ASP A 187 25.03 -2.14 -2.09
C ASP A 187 24.14 -3.40 -2.25
N ALA A 188 22.91 -3.25 -2.66
CA ALA A 188 21.90 -4.33 -2.75
C ALA A 188 21.54 -4.70 -4.20
N ARG A 189 22.49 -4.64 -5.16
CA ARG A 189 22.30 -5.31 -6.45
C ARG A 189 22.89 -6.72 -6.36
N PRO A 190 22.11 -7.75 -6.77
CA PRO A 190 22.62 -9.11 -6.84
C PRO A 190 23.73 -9.25 -7.88
#